data_abaa765ef916670d0da42a262e63fdf1
#
_entry.id   abaa765ef916670d0da42a262e63fdf1
#
_cell.length_a   1.000
_cell.length_b   1.000
_cell.length_c   1.000
_cell.angle_alpha   90.00
_cell.angle_beta   90.00
_cell.angle_gamma   90.00
#
_symmetry.space_group_name_H-M   'P 1'
#
loop_
_entity.id
_entity.type
_entity.pdbx_description
1 polymer ?
#
loop_
_entity_poly.entity_id
_entity_poly.type
_entity_poly.pdbx_seq_one_letter_code
_entity_poly.pdbx_strand_id
1 'polypeptide(L)'
;MDIISAALSRYSTKVFDAERKISRGDLDSVKALLRLSPSSTNSQPWHFILAGSDAGKARVANATVGTYEFNRRKVLEASHVVVFCAKTEIDEAYLQRLLLQE
;
A
#
# COMPACT_ATOMS: atom_id res chain seq x y z
N MET A 1 13.77 -16.37 -7.36
CA MET A 1 13.44 -15.63 -8.60
C MET A 1 14.35 -14.42 -8.70
N ASP A 2 15.00 -14.26 -9.83
CA ASP A 2 15.84 -13.08 -10.03
C ASP A 2 15.00 -11.86 -10.46
N ILE A 3 15.62 -10.69 -10.43
CA ILE A 3 14.91 -9.44 -10.69
C ILE A 3 14.41 -9.34 -12.15
N ILE A 4 15.14 -9.91 -13.09
CA ILE A 4 14.72 -9.90 -14.50
C ILE A 4 13.50 -10.80 -14.71
N SER A 5 13.52 -12.00 -14.13
CA SER A 5 12.35 -12.90 -14.19
C SER A 5 11.13 -12.26 -13.54
N ALA A 6 11.30 -11.58 -12.42
CA ALA A 6 10.22 -10.86 -11.75
C ALA A 6 9.64 -9.76 -12.65
N ALA A 7 10.52 -8.96 -13.30
CA ALA A 7 10.10 -7.90 -14.19
C ALA A 7 9.33 -8.43 -15.40
N LEU A 8 9.79 -9.56 -15.97
CA LEU A 8 9.17 -10.16 -17.14
C LEU A 8 7.83 -10.81 -16.83
N SER A 9 7.68 -11.37 -15.63
CA SER A 9 6.48 -12.12 -15.25
C SER A 9 5.39 -11.26 -14.62
N ARG A 10 5.73 -10.03 -14.14
CA ARG A 10 4.74 -9.17 -13.51
C ARG A 10 3.67 -8.69 -14.49
N TYR A 11 2.49 -8.49 -13.98
CA TYR A 11 1.40 -7.83 -14.71
C TYR A 11 0.51 -7.10 -13.73
N SER A 12 -0.27 -6.15 -14.22
CA SER A 12 -1.25 -5.45 -13.39
C SER A 12 -2.55 -6.24 -13.38
N THR A 13 -2.92 -6.78 -12.25
CA THR A 13 -4.13 -7.58 -12.09
C THR A 13 -5.37 -6.70 -12.28
N LYS A 14 -6.31 -7.16 -13.12
CA LYS A 14 -7.55 -6.43 -13.39
C LYS A 14 -8.75 -7.01 -12.65
N VAL A 15 -8.73 -8.31 -12.36
CA VAL A 15 -9.82 -9.00 -11.69
C VAL A 15 -9.22 -9.82 -10.56
N PHE A 16 -9.79 -9.71 -9.35
CA PHE A 16 -9.35 -10.44 -8.17
C PHE A 16 -10.38 -11.51 -7.80
N ASP A 17 -9.90 -12.59 -7.20
CA ASP A 17 -10.75 -13.62 -6.61
C ASP A 17 -11.07 -13.23 -5.17
N ALA A 18 -12.33 -12.86 -4.92
CA ALA A 18 -12.77 -12.39 -3.61
C ALA A 18 -12.63 -13.45 -2.50
N GLU A 19 -12.60 -14.73 -2.87
CA GLU A 19 -12.46 -15.83 -1.93
C GLU A 19 -11.02 -16.13 -1.57
N ARG A 20 -10.07 -15.57 -2.29
CA ARG A 20 -8.64 -15.87 -2.11
C ARG A 20 -7.94 -14.74 -1.37
N LYS A 21 -7.36 -15.10 -0.21
CA LYS A 21 -6.60 -14.17 0.62
C LYS A 21 -5.12 -14.51 0.57
N ILE A 22 -4.27 -13.50 0.67
CA ILE A 22 -2.82 -13.75 0.79
C ILE A 22 -2.52 -14.38 2.15
N SER A 23 -1.44 -15.14 2.22
CA SER A 23 -1.00 -15.77 3.47
C SER A 23 -0.52 -14.71 4.46
N ARG A 24 -0.49 -15.08 5.75
CA ARG A 24 0.05 -14.22 6.80
C ARG A 24 1.52 -13.89 6.54
N GLY A 25 2.29 -14.86 6.07
CA GLY A 25 3.70 -14.65 5.74
C GLY A 25 3.89 -13.64 4.61
N ASP A 26 3.08 -13.74 3.57
CA ASP A 26 3.13 -12.77 2.46
C ASP A 26 2.70 -11.38 2.93
N LEU A 27 1.69 -11.29 3.77
CA LEU A 27 1.25 -10.02 4.34
C LEU A 27 2.36 -9.38 5.18
N ASP A 28 3.05 -10.16 6.00
CA ASP A 28 4.16 -9.68 6.81
C ASP A 28 5.31 -9.17 5.93
N SER A 29 5.56 -9.85 4.81
CA SER A 29 6.57 -9.41 3.83
C SER A 29 6.19 -8.08 3.18
N VAL A 30 4.92 -7.90 2.83
CA VAL A 30 4.43 -6.62 2.28
C VAL A 30 4.63 -5.50 3.28
N LYS A 31 4.27 -5.72 4.55
CA LYS A 31 4.47 -4.73 5.62
C LYS A 31 5.94 -4.36 5.78
N ALA A 32 6.83 -5.35 5.74
CA ALA A 32 8.27 -5.12 5.84
C ALA A 32 8.79 -4.30 4.65
N LEU A 33 8.35 -4.62 3.43
CA LEU A 33 8.74 -3.88 2.23
C LEU A 33 8.31 -2.42 2.29
N LEU A 34 7.12 -2.14 2.80
CA LEU A 34 6.64 -0.77 2.97
C LEU A 34 7.55 0.01 3.92
N ARG A 35 7.92 -0.60 5.07
CA ARG A 35 8.81 0.05 6.04
C ARG A 35 10.22 0.27 5.52
N LEU A 36 10.72 -0.67 4.72
CA LEU A 36 12.10 -0.66 4.24
C LEU A 36 12.28 0.10 2.93
N SER A 37 11.20 0.62 2.35
CA SER A 37 11.27 1.36 1.09
C SER A 37 12.07 2.64 1.26
N PRO A 38 12.90 3.00 0.26
CA PRO A 38 13.72 4.20 0.34
C PRO A 38 12.91 5.47 0.13
N SER A 39 13.41 6.57 0.70
CA SER A 39 12.88 7.90 0.46
C SER A 39 14.02 8.90 0.32
N SER A 40 13.75 10.03 -0.30
CA SER A 40 14.77 11.07 -0.47
C SER A 40 15.28 11.52 0.89
N THR A 41 16.60 11.47 1.08
CA THR A 41 17.28 11.82 2.34
C THR A 41 16.72 11.06 3.56
N ASN A 42 16.10 9.92 3.34
CA ASN A 42 15.45 9.11 4.37
C ASN A 42 14.39 9.90 5.16
N SER A 43 13.72 10.84 4.51
CA SER A 43 12.72 11.71 5.16
C SER A 43 11.42 10.98 5.51
N GLN A 44 11.14 9.84 4.86
CA GLN A 44 9.99 8.98 5.13
C GLN A 44 8.67 9.76 5.22
N PRO A 45 8.32 10.55 4.18
CA PRO A 45 7.16 11.47 4.22
C PRO A 45 5.84 10.76 3.93
N TRP A 46 5.73 9.51 4.30
CA TRP A 46 4.58 8.68 3.96
C TRP A 46 3.85 8.15 5.19
N HIS A 47 2.64 7.75 4.94
CA HIS A 47 1.82 6.96 5.86
C HIS A 47 1.11 5.90 5.01
N PHE A 48 1.08 4.67 5.48
CA PHE A 48 0.42 3.58 4.76
C PHE A 48 -0.80 3.12 5.55
N ILE A 49 -1.92 2.99 4.85
CA ILE A 49 -3.12 2.40 5.40
C ILE A 49 -3.31 1.04 4.74
N LEU A 50 -3.35 -0.01 5.55
CA LEU A 50 -3.53 -1.37 5.07
C LEU A 50 -4.92 -1.85 5.48
N ALA A 51 -5.79 -2.09 4.51
CA ALA A 51 -7.14 -2.54 4.72
C ALA A 51 -7.28 -4.00 4.30
N GLY A 52 -7.64 -4.87 5.24
CA GLY A 52 -7.80 -6.31 4.99
C GLY A 52 -9.16 -6.85 5.36
N SER A 53 -9.94 -6.14 6.18
CA SER A 53 -11.32 -6.52 6.51
C SER A 53 -12.30 -6.03 5.44
N ASP A 54 -13.45 -6.66 5.35
CA ASP A 54 -14.49 -6.21 4.43
C ASP A 54 -14.93 -4.77 4.75
N ALA A 55 -15.07 -4.44 6.04
CA ALA A 55 -15.41 -3.09 6.45
C ALA A 55 -14.34 -2.08 6.08
N GLY A 56 -13.06 -2.41 6.28
CA GLY A 56 -11.94 -1.55 5.92
C GLY A 56 -11.86 -1.29 4.42
N LYS A 57 -11.99 -2.36 3.63
CA LYS A 57 -11.99 -2.23 2.17
C LYS A 57 -13.19 -1.43 1.66
N ALA A 58 -14.35 -1.60 2.27
CA ALA A 58 -15.53 -0.81 1.92
C ALA A 58 -15.32 0.69 2.16
N ARG A 59 -14.64 1.04 3.24
CA ARG A 59 -14.30 2.44 3.54
C ARG A 59 -13.34 3.01 2.49
N VAL A 60 -12.34 2.23 2.09
CA VAL A 60 -11.41 2.66 1.02
C VAL A 60 -12.17 2.79 -0.31
N ALA A 61 -13.09 1.88 -0.60
CA ALA A 61 -13.89 1.90 -1.83
C ALA A 61 -14.75 3.16 -1.96
N ASN A 62 -15.08 3.83 -0.86
CA ASN A 62 -15.82 5.09 -0.91
C ASN A 62 -15.06 6.21 -1.65
N ALA A 63 -13.74 6.10 -1.79
CA ALA A 63 -12.94 7.03 -2.58
C ALA A 63 -13.00 6.75 -4.08
N THR A 64 -13.53 5.60 -4.49
CA THR A 64 -13.60 5.21 -5.90
C THR A 64 -14.92 5.66 -6.51
N VAL A 65 -15.09 6.97 -6.67
CA VAL A 65 -16.32 7.58 -7.20
C VAL A 65 -16.02 8.32 -8.49
N GLY A 66 -17.05 8.61 -9.28
CA GLY A 66 -16.92 9.32 -10.53
C GLY A 66 -16.02 8.57 -11.51
N THR A 67 -14.97 9.22 -11.99
CA THR A 67 -14.05 8.62 -12.96
C THR A 67 -13.24 7.46 -12.41
N TYR A 68 -13.20 7.27 -11.08
CA TYR A 68 -12.45 6.19 -10.43
C TYR A 68 -13.32 4.99 -10.07
N GLU A 69 -14.59 5.01 -10.41
CA GLU A 69 -15.54 3.96 -10.02
C GLU A 69 -15.14 2.58 -10.58
N PHE A 70 -14.41 2.54 -11.68
CA PHE A 70 -13.90 1.28 -12.25
C PHE A 70 -12.93 0.53 -11.30
N ASN A 71 -12.40 1.21 -10.30
CA ASN A 71 -11.53 0.60 -9.29
C ASN A 71 -12.28 0.00 -8.11
N ARG A 72 -13.57 0.31 -7.95
CA ARG A 72 -14.36 -0.12 -6.79
C ARG A 72 -14.35 -1.62 -6.59
N ARG A 73 -14.63 -2.37 -7.64
CA ARG A 73 -14.66 -3.83 -7.59
C ARG A 73 -13.29 -4.41 -7.21
N LYS A 74 -12.22 -3.84 -7.74
CA LYS A 74 -10.85 -4.27 -7.43
C LYS A 74 -10.55 -4.10 -5.95
N VAL A 75 -10.94 -2.96 -5.36
CA VAL A 75 -10.75 -2.68 -3.94
C VAL A 75 -11.51 -3.68 -3.08
N LEU A 76 -12.78 -3.93 -3.42
CA LEU A 76 -13.65 -4.81 -2.63
C LEU A 76 -13.25 -6.29 -2.72
N GLU A 77 -12.75 -6.74 -3.87
CA GLU A 77 -12.44 -8.15 -4.10
C GLU A 77 -10.98 -8.51 -3.82
N ALA A 78 -10.08 -7.55 -3.72
CA ALA A 78 -8.69 -7.81 -3.37
C ALA A 78 -8.58 -8.37 -1.95
N SER A 79 -7.54 -9.18 -1.69
CA SER A 79 -7.26 -9.67 -0.33
C SER A 79 -7.03 -8.51 0.61
N HIS A 80 -6.15 -7.60 0.23
CA HIS A 80 -5.79 -6.42 0.99
C HIS A 80 -5.59 -5.24 0.04
N VAL A 81 -5.76 -4.04 0.58
CA VAL A 81 -5.55 -2.80 -0.17
C VAL A 81 -4.59 -1.93 0.63
N VAL A 82 -3.57 -1.41 -0.02
CA VAL A 82 -2.64 -0.45 0.58
C VAL A 82 -2.94 0.92 0.01
N VAL A 83 -3.20 1.88 0.89
CA VAL A 83 -3.36 3.29 0.51
C VAL A 83 -2.05 4.01 0.83
N PHE A 84 -1.44 4.57 -0.18
CA PHE A 84 -0.21 5.36 -0.03
C PHE A 84 -0.58 6.80 0.27
N CYS A 85 -0.20 7.26 1.46
CA CYS A 85 -0.43 8.64 1.88
C CYS A 85 0.91 9.35 1.98
N ALA A 86 0.97 10.58 1.51
CA ALA A 86 2.16 11.42 1.65
C ALA A 86 1.83 12.60 2.55
N LYS A 87 2.83 13.06 3.29
CA LYS A 87 2.68 14.29 4.08
C LYS A 87 2.52 15.47 3.12
N THR A 88 1.63 16.39 3.46
CA THR A 88 1.45 17.61 2.69
C THR A 88 2.61 18.59 2.90
N GLU A 89 3.30 18.46 4.05
CA GLU A 89 4.50 19.25 4.36
C GLU A 89 5.40 18.50 5.32
N ILE A 90 6.68 18.82 5.30
CA ILE A 90 7.68 18.31 6.24
C ILE A 90 8.15 19.51 7.04
N ASP A 91 7.78 19.59 8.33
CA ASP A 91 8.14 20.70 9.20
C ASP A 91 9.38 20.39 10.08
N GLU A 92 9.84 21.39 10.82
CA GLU A 92 11.00 21.25 11.68
C GLU A 92 10.79 20.19 12.76
N ALA A 93 9.60 20.13 13.35
CA ALA A 93 9.29 19.15 14.38
C ALA A 93 9.40 17.73 13.86
N TYR A 94 8.94 17.48 12.64
CA TYR A 94 9.06 16.18 11.99
C TYR A 94 10.53 15.80 11.77
N LEU A 95 11.34 16.72 11.26
CA LEU A 95 12.76 16.48 11.03
C LEU A 95 13.51 16.18 12.35
N GLN A 96 13.18 16.88 13.42
CA GLN A 96 13.76 16.64 14.75
C GLN A 96 13.45 15.22 15.22
N ARG A 97 12.22 14.76 15.05
CA ARG A 97 11.84 13.40 15.44
C ARG A 97 12.58 12.33 14.64
N LEU A 98 12.80 12.55 13.36
CA LEU A 98 13.57 11.62 12.52
C LEU A 98 15.00 11.49 13.01
N LEU A 99 15.65 12.61 13.36
CA LEU A 99 17.02 12.61 13.85
C LEU A 99 17.17 11.82 15.14
N LEU A 100 16.15 11.83 16.01
CA LEU A 100 16.19 11.11 17.28
C LEU A 100 16.02 9.59 17.08
N GLN A 101 15.53 9.14 15.95
CA GLN A 101 15.29 7.72 15.65
C GLN A 101 16.42 7.06 14.90
N GLU A 102 17.39 7.81 14.40
CA GLU A 102 18.54 7.28 13.66
C GLU A 102 19.61 6.68 14.56
#